data_2faf0a368cf2d912c629ff10f00e27da
#
_entry.id   2faf0a368cf2d912c629ff10f00e27da
#
_cell.length_a   1.000
_cell.length_b   1.000
_cell.length_c   1.000
_cell.angle_alpha   90.00
_cell.angle_beta   90.00
_cell.angle_gamma   90.00
#
_symmetry.space_group_name_H-M   'P 1'
#
loop_
_entity.id
_entity.type
_entity.pdbx_description
1 polymer ?
#
loop_
_entity_poly.entity_id
_entity_poly.type
_entity_poly.pdbx_seq_one_letter_code
_entity_poly.pdbx_strand_id
1 'polypeptide(L)' 'MEEGTFIGAYTRSRGARRTYTYEAEWFRTGQDIAWRAKLECEGGYCGMPDGVIYSAADDPTAQVRTSVEAAIENLSGMKE' A
#
# COMPACT_ATOMS: atom_id res chain seq x y z
N MET A 1 14.80 -13.60 -7.82
CA MET A 1 13.57 -13.02 -7.22
C MET A 1 13.73 -11.50 -7.15
N GLU A 2 12.75 -10.79 -7.69
CA GLU A 2 12.77 -9.35 -7.60
C GLU A 2 12.05 -8.90 -6.33
N GLU A 3 12.56 -7.84 -5.71
CA GLU A 3 11.93 -7.26 -4.55
C GLU A 3 12.26 -5.78 -4.48
N GLY A 4 11.49 -5.04 -3.73
CA GLY A 4 11.75 -3.61 -3.57
C GLY A 4 11.00 -3.04 -2.40
N THR A 5 11.37 -1.82 -2.04
CA THR A 5 10.69 -1.06 -1.00
C THR A 5 10.56 0.39 -1.45
N PHE A 6 9.54 1.06 -0.95
CA PHE A 6 9.39 2.49 -1.20
C PHE A 6 8.51 3.11 -0.12
N ILE A 7 8.59 4.43 -0.01
CA ILE A 7 7.77 5.18 0.93
C ILE A 7 6.91 6.17 0.15
N GLY A 8 5.80 6.57 0.75
CA GLY A 8 4.93 7.54 0.13
C GLY A 8 3.90 8.07 1.11
N ALA A 9 3.00 8.88 0.61
CA ALA A 9 1.91 9.43 1.39
C ALA A 9 0.67 9.49 0.52
N TYR A 10 -0.49 9.31 1.16
CA TYR A 10 -1.77 9.37 0.47
C TYR A 10 -2.82 9.96 1.40
N THR A 11 -3.59 10.89 0.88
CA THR A 11 -4.68 11.51 1.63
C THR A 11 -5.99 10.86 1.16
N ARG A 12 -6.72 10.27 2.11
CA ARG A 12 -8.01 9.68 1.78
C ARG A 12 -8.98 10.76 1.32
N SER A 13 -9.81 10.42 0.36
CA SER A 13 -10.87 11.32 -0.10
C SER A 13 -12.13 11.18 0.73
N ARG A 14 -12.18 10.20 1.64
CA ARG A 14 -13.34 9.88 2.47
C ARG A 14 -13.09 10.19 3.93
N GLY A 15 -14.17 10.35 4.67
CA GLY A 15 -14.13 10.54 6.10
C GLY A 15 -13.41 11.82 6.47
N ALA A 16 -12.51 11.74 7.42
CA ALA A 16 -11.78 12.90 7.93
C ALA A 16 -10.69 13.39 6.97
N ARG A 17 -10.52 12.75 5.82
CA ARG A 17 -9.49 13.09 4.82
C ARG A 17 -8.10 13.10 5.42
N ARG A 18 -7.81 12.09 6.21
CA ARG A 18 -6.50 11.98 6.84
C ARG A 18 -5.43 11.61 5.83
N THR A 19 -4.24 12.13 6.06
CA THR A 19 -3.07 11.76 5.28
C THR A 19 -2.37 10.60 5.98
N TYR A 20 -2.12 9.54 5.23
CA TYR A 20 -1.38 8.37 5.71
C TYR A 20 -0.03 8.37 5.04
N THR A 21 1.01 8.12 5.81
CA THR A 21 2.31 7.79 5.24
C THR A 21 2.42 6.28 5.22
N TYR A 22 3.13 5.75 4.25
CA TYR A 22 3.27 4.30 4.14
C TYR A 22 4.68 3.92 3.76
N GLU A 23 5.09 2.76 4.24
CA GLU A 23 6.34 2.12 3.88
C GLU A 23 5.95 0.77 3.30
N ALA A 24 6.15 0.60 2.01
CA ALA A 24 5.71 -0.58 1.29
C ALA A 24 6.90 -1.45 0.90
N GLU A 25 6.69 -2.76 0.90
CA GLU A 25 7.64 -3.71 0.37
C GLU A 25 6.91 -4.71 -0.52
N TRP A 26 7.62 -5.22 -1.50
CA TRP A 26 7.03 -6.16 -2.43
C TRP A 26 8.06 -7.19 -2.88
N PHE A 27 7.53 -8.37 -3.24
CA PHE A 27 8.33 -9.48 -3.77
C PHE A 27 7.66 -9.97 -5.03
N ARG A 28 8.44 -10.18 -6.06
CA ARG A 28 7.92 -10.74 -7.30
C ARG A 28 8.31 -12.21 -7.42
N THR A 29 7.32 -13.06 -7.65
CA THR A 29 7.52 -14.48 -7.89
C THR A 29 6.81 -14.83 -9.19
N GLY A 30 7.58 -15.12 -10.26
CA GLY A 30 6.97 -15.33 -11.55
C GLY A 30 6.29 -14.07 -12.07
N GLN A 31 4.97 -14.14 -12.29
CA GLN A 31 4.20 -13.01 -12.78
C GLN A 31 3.40 -12.33 -11.69
N ASP A 32 3.52 -12.79 -10.46
CA ASP A 32 2.74 -12.25 -9.34
C ASP A 32 3.62 -11.44 -8.41
N ILE A 33 3.03 -10.42 -7.80
CA ILE A 33 3.71 -9.58 -6.84
C ILE A 33 2.94 -9.64 -5.53
N ALA A 34 3.60 -10.08 -4.47
CA ALA A 34 3.06 -9.97 -3.11
C ALA A 34 3.58 -8.69 -2.50
N TRP A 35 2.73 -7.95 -1.82
CA TRP A 35 3.13 -6.69 -1.23
C TRP A 35 2.53 -6.52 0.16
N ARG A 36 3.16 -5.65 0.93
CA ARG A 36 2.73 -5.32 2.28
C ARG A 36 3.13 -3.86 2.53
N ALA A 37 2.29 -3.12 3.23
CA ALA A 37 2.58 -1.74 3.54
C ALA A 37 2.26 -1.44 4.99
N LYS A 38 3.18 -0.76 5.67
CA LYS A 38 2.96 -0.28 7.02
C LYS A 38 2.43 1.13 6.93
N LEU A 39 1.27 1.37 7.51
CA LEU A 39 0.61 2.67 7.47
C LEU A 39 0.80 3.40 8.77
N GLU A 40 1.04 4.72 8.67
CA GLU A 40 1.12 5.59 9.83
C GLU A 40 0.28 6.83 9.57
N CYS A 41 -0.39 7.30 10.59
CA CYS A 41 -1.12 8.57 10.55
C CYS A 41 -0.94 9.26 11.89
N GLU A 42 -0.76 10.58 11.83
CA GLU A 42 -0.57 11.39 13.04
C GLU A 42 0.55 10.87 13.94
N GLY A 43 1.60 10.32 13.31
CA GLY A 43 2.75 9.83 14.06
C GLY A 43 2.57 8.47 14.70
N GLY A 44 1.47 7.77 14.42
CA GLY A 44 1.19 6.47 15.00
C GLY A 44 0.88 5.40 13.96
N TYR A 45 1.08 4.15 14.36
CA TYR A 45 0.79 3.01 13.51
C TYR A 45 -0.71 2.90 13.26
N CYS A 46 -1.09 2.76 11.99
CA CYS A 46 -2.50 2.71 11.60
C CYS A 46 -2.92 1.40 10.92
N GLY A 47 -1.99 0.52 10.65
CA GLY A 47 -2.33 -0.77 10.04
C GLY A 47 -1.26 -1.24 9.09
N MET A 48 -1.44 -2.47 8.59
CA MET A 48 -0.49 -3.08 7.66
C MET A 48 -1.26 -3.90 6.62
N PRO A 49 -1.87 -3.23 5.63
CA PRO A 49 -2.53 -3.97 4.56
C PRO A 49 -1.53 -4.74 3.72
N ASP A 50 -1.99 -5.82 3.14
CA ASP A 50 -1.20 -6.62 2.22
C ASP A 50 -2.08 -7.11 1.08
N GLY A 51 -1.44 -7.66 0.07
CA GLY A 51 -2.18 -8.21 -1.06
C GLY A 51 -1.27 -8.85 -2.06
N VAL A 52 -1.89 -9.34 -3.13
CA VAL A 52 -1.17 -9.96 -4.24
C VAL A 52 -1.72 -9.37 -5.54
N ILE A 53 -0.80 -9.00 -6.43
CA ILE A 53 -1.15 -8.55 -7.77
C ILE A 53 -0.83 -9.70 -8.72
N TYR A 54 -1.87 -10.26 -9.33
CA TYR A 54 -1.70 -11.37 -10.25
C TYR A 54 -1.42 -10.87 -11.66
N SER A 55 -0.52 -11.55 -12.37
CA SER A 55 -0.13 -11.19 -13.73
C SER A 55 0.29 -9.72 -13.83
N ALA A 56 1.21 -9.34 -12.96
CA ALA A 56 1.66 -7.96 -12.86
C ALA A 56 2.37 -7.49 -14.13
N ALA A 57 2.19 -6.22 -14.45
CA ALA A 57 2.86 -5.60 -15.59
C ALA A 57 4.32 -5.27 -15.28
N ASP A 58 4.96 -4.50 -16.16
CA ASP A 58 6.41 -4.29 -16.11
C ASP A 58 6.90 -3.36 -15.01
N ASP A 59 6.01 -2.58 -14.41
CA ASP A 59 6.41 -1.62 -13.37
C ASP A 59 5.83 -2.03 -12.01
N PRO A 60 6.54 -2.89 -11.26
CA PRO A 60 6.04 -3.36 -9.97
C PRO A 60 5.80 -2.24 -8.97
N THR A 61 6.71 -1.27 -8.91
CA THR A 61 6.60 -0.17 -7.94
C THR A 61 5.33 0.64 -8.18
N ALA A 62 5.02 0.99 -9.42
CA ALA A 62 3.82 1.75 -9.73
C ALA A 62 2.56 0.96 -9.40
N GLN A 63 2.55 -0.34 -9.70
CA GLN A 63 1.39 -1.18 -9.42
C GLN A 63 1.18 -1.37 -7.93
N VAL A 64 2.24 -1.59 -7.18
CA VAL A 64 2.14 -1.73 -5.73
C VAL A 64 1.68 -0.41 -5.11
N ARG A 65 2.21 0.72 -5.57
CA ARG A 65 1.77 2.02 -5.08
C ARG A 65 0.26 2.23 -5.29
N THR A 66 -0.24 1.90 -6.48
CA THR A 66 -1.66 2.00 -6.76
C THR A 66 -2.47 1.10 -5.84
N SER A 67 -1.99 -0.11 -5.59
CA SER A 67 -2.67 -1.06 -4.70
C SER A 67 -2.68 -0.57 -3.26
N VAL A 68 -1.55 -0.03 -2.78
CA VAL A 68 -1.46 0.51 -1.42
C VAL A 68 -2.42 1.69 -1.26
N GLU A 69 -2.44 2.60 -2.22
CA GLU A 69 -3.30 3.78 -2.13
C GLU A 69 -4.77 3.39 -2.21
N ALA A 70 -5.11 2.40 -3.02
CA ALA A 70 -6.48 1.88 -3.06
C ALA A 70 -6.86 1.25 -1.74
N ALA A 71 -5.93 0.53 -1.10
CA ALA A 71 -6.18 -0.07 0.21
C ALA A 71 -6.43 1.02 1.26
N ILE A 72 -5.65 2.10 1.24
CA ILE A 72 -5.84 3.22 2.16
C ILE A 72 -7.21 3.86 1.93
N GLU A 73 -7.57 4.11 0.68
CA GLU A 73 -8.85 4.73 0.36
C GLU A 73 -10.03 3.89 0.83
N ASN A 74 -9.89 2.57 0.76
CA ASN A 74 -10.96 1.64 1.05
C ASN A 74 -10.85 0.98 2.42
N LEU A 75 -10.07 1.56 3.34
CA LEU A 75 -9.97 1.03 4.68
C LEU A 75 -11.35 0.97 5.32
N SER A 76 -11.76 -0.23 5.71
CA SER A 76 -13.01 -0.43 6.42
C SER A 76 -12.68 -1.02 7.77
N GLY A 77 -13.44 -0.63 8.78
CA GLY A 77 -13.19 -1.07 10.13
C GLY A 77 -12.07 -0.32 10.83
N MET A 78 -11.40 0.59 10.15
CA MET A 78 -10.41 1.46 10.79
C MET A 78 -11.06 2.76 11.20
N LYS A 79 -10.64 3.28 12.33
CA LYS A 79 -11.19 4.54 12.81
C LYS A 79 -10.63 5.71 12.03
N GLU A 80 -11.51 6.59 11.67
CA GLU A 80 -11.16 7.84 11.03
C GLU A 80 -10.68 8.87 12.08
#